data_4c31118d374c00c02fe464a363561b5b
#
_entry.id   4c31118d374c00c02fe464a363561b5b
#
_cell.length_a   1.000
_cell.length_b   1.000
_cell.length_c   1.000
_cell.angle_alpha   90.00
_cell.angle_beta   90.00
_cell.angle_gamma   90.00
#
_symmetry.space_group_name_H-M   'P 1'
#
loop_
_entity.id
_entity.type
_entity.pdbx_description
1 polymer ?
#
loop_
_entity_poly.entity_id
_entity_poly.type
_entity_poly.pdbx_seq_one_letter_code
_entity_poly.pdbx_strand_id
1 'polypeptide(L)'
;MAMPSVSLDRPSPRALHRSQDVASPARTAFDLVCEVEKWPVWLSFLRSARRVEPSEPLGLGSEVAIRSNLPGEDEELFEVDRFIPGHQLSLVGAFSVRRRIDIRIEQKSERSKLVVRVDYPTYGGMLGALFDRLTRRRKLDVALNHSLIHFKGLCEFDQEPGGILDDF
;
A
#
# COMPACT_ATOMS: atom_id res chain seq x y z
N MET A 1 -18.67 -2.60 30.92
CA MET A 1 -19.11 -3.30 29.71
C MET A 1 -17.91 -3.31 28.74
N ALA A 2 -17.18 -4.42 28.69
CA ALA A 2 -15.97 -4.51 27.86
C ALA A 2 -16.39 -4.71 26.39
N MET A 3 -15.98 -3.82 25.51
CA MET A 3 -16.12 -4.01 24.08
C MET A 3 -15.24 -5.20 23.64
N PRO A 4 -15.74 -6.14 22.83
CA PRO A 4 -14.93 -7.22 22.34
C PRO A 4 -13.84 -6.65 21.43
N SER A 5 -12.59 -6.88 21.79
CA SER A 5 -11.45 -6.63 20.93
C SER A 5 -11.59 -7.51 19.68
N VAL A 6 -11.95 -6.89 18.57
CA VAL A 6 -11.97 -7.55 17.27
C VAL A 6 -10.54 -7.95 16.95
N SER A 7 -10.27 -9.23 17.04
CA SER A 7 -8.98 -9.81 16.64
C SER A 7 -8.75 -9.55 15.15
N LEU A 8 -7.93 -8.56 14.83
CA LEU A 8 -7.60 -8.09 13.47
C LEU A 8 -6.71 -9.06 12.68
N ASP A 9 -6.42 -10.24 13.23
CA ASP A 9 -5.40 -11.14 12.73
C ASP A 9 -5.93 -12.36 11.94
N ARG A 10 -7.23 -12.41 11.65
CA ARG A 10 -7.76 -13.44 10.76
C ARG A 10 -7.56 -13.01 9.31
N PRO A 11 -6.77 -13.77 8.50
CA PRO A 11 -6.65 -13.48 7.08
C PRO A 11 -8.03 -13.54 6.43
N SER A 12 -8.49 -12.41 5.93
CA SER A 12 -9.68 -12.38 5.09
C SER A 12 -9.43 -13.25 3.86
N PRO A 13 -10.35 -14.13 3.46
CA PRO A 13 -10.17 -14.98 2.26
C PRO A 13 -10.04 -14.16 0.95
N ARG A 14 -10.13 -12.84 1.04
CA ARG A 14 -10.10 -11.88 -0.06
C ARG A 14 -8.91 -10.92 0.02
N ALA A 15 -7.96 -11.17 0.92
CA ALA A 15 -6.74 -10.40 1.02
C ALA A 15 -5.72 -10.86 -0.04
N LEU A 16 -5.13 -9.91 -0.75
CA LEU A 16 -3.87 -10.12 -1.46
C LEU A 16 -2.72 -9.73 -0.55
N HIS A 17 -1.75 -10.59 -0.47
CA HIS A 17 -0.56 -10.38 0.35
C HIS A 17 0.68 -10.68 -0.48
N ARG A 18 1.59 -9.71 -0.54
CA ARG A 18 2.87 -9.83 -1.25
C ARG A 18 3.97 -9.20 -0.43
N SER A 19 5.17 -9.71 -0.61
CA SER A 19 6.35 -9.13 0.02
C SER A 19 7.54 -9.10 -0.93
N GLN A 20 8.44 -8.13 -0.71
CA GLN A 20 9.65 -7.92 -1.49
C GLN A 20 10.79 -7.52 -0.56
N ASP A 21 11.94 -8.17 -0.71
CA ASP A 21 13.16 -7.73 -0.04
C ASP A 21 13.73 -6.51 -0.78
N VAL A 22 14.15 -5.51 -0.02
CA VAL A 22 14.65 -4.23 -0.50
C VAL A 22 16.02 -3.98 0.10
N ALA A 23 17.02 -3.66 -0.72
CA ALA A 23 18.38 -3.35 -0.28
C ALA A 23 18.47 -1.91 0.25
N SER A 24 17.61 -1.57 1.21
CA SER A 24 17.51 -0.25 1.83
C SER A 24 17.10 -0.41 3.29
N PRO A 25 17.58 0.47 4.19
CA PRO A 25 17.14 0.49 5.58
C PRO A 25 15.63 0.71 5.69
N ALA A 26 15.01 0.14 6.71
CA ALA A 26 13.56 0.24 6.92
C ALA A 26 13.07 1.70 7.00
N ARG A 27 13.85 2.59 7.60
CA ARG A 27 13.51 4.00 7.70
C ARG A 27 13.36 4.65 6.33
N THR A 28 14.36 4.50 5.46
CA THR A 28 14.35 5.07 4.10
C THR A 28 13.19 4.51 3.28
N ALA A 29 12.96 3.18 3.35
CA ALA A 29 11.83 2.55 2.68
C ALA A 29 10.49 3.06 3.22
N PHE A 30 10.37 3.28 4.54
CA PHE A 30 9.15 3.81 5.14
C PHE A 30 8.90 5.28 4.80
N ASP A 31 9.95 6.09 4.69
CA ASP A 31 9.83 7.49 4.27
C ASP A 31 9.18 7.56 2.86
N LEU A 32 9.57 6.69 1.93
CA LEU A 32 8.93 6.58 0.61
C LEU A 32 7.46 6.11 0.71
N VAL A 33 7.14 5.21 1.64
CA VAL A 33 5.75 4.80 1.90
C VAL A 33 4.90 5.99 2.38
N CYS A 34 5.47 6.89 3.17
CA CYS A 34 4.77 8.07 3.68
C CYS A 34 4.51 9.16 2.61
N GLU A 35 5.20 9.10 1.47
CA GLU A 35 4.96 10.00 0.33
C GLU A 35 3.75 9.54 -0.49
N VAL A 36 2.56 9.72 0.06
CA VAL A 36 1.28 9.23 -0.49
C VAL A 36 1.08 9.67 -1.94
N GLU A 37 1.44 10.89 -2.28
CA GLU A 37 1.30 11.48 -3.62
C GLU A 37 2.17 10.76 -4.66
N LYS A 38 3.22 10.05 -4.22
CA LYS A 38 4.08 9.22 -5.08
C LYS A 38 3.60 7.77 -5.23
N TRP A 39 2.55 7.36 -4.53
CA TRP A 39 2.05 5.99 -4.63
C TRP A 39 1.74 5.53 -6.05
N PRO A 40 1.14 6.33 -6.94
CA PRO A 40 0.90 5.91 -8.33
C PRO A 40 2.18 5.58 -9.11
N VAL A 41 3.34 6.05 -8.67
CA VAL A 41 4.63 5.74 -9.31
C VAL A 41 5.03 4.28 -9.12
N TRP A 42 4.71 3.71 -7.94
CA TRP A 42 5.08 2.33 -7.63
C TRP A 42 3.88 1.40 -7.39
N LEU A 43 2.74 1.89 -6.93
CA LEU A 43 1.48 1.13 -6.85
C LEU A 43 0.74 1.21 -8.19
N SER A 44 1.07 0.32 -9.11
CA SER A 44 0.59 0.37 -10.50
C SER A 44 -0.92 0.18 -10.66
N PHE A 45 -1.63 -0.26 -9.63
CA PHE A 45 -3.09 -0.33 -9.61
C PHE A 45 -3.77 0.98 -9.18
N LEU A 46 -3.00 2.00 -8.82
CA LEU A 46 -3.52 3.33 -8.48
C LEU A 46 -3.33 4.31 -9.64
N ARG A 47 -4.35 5.12 -9.86
CA ARG A 47 -4.31 6.26 -10.78
C ARG A 47 -3.87 7.54 -10.09
N SER A 48 -4.33 7.75 -8.86
CA SER A 48 -3.96 8.90 -8.02
C SER A 48 -4.08 8.54 -6.54
N ALA A 49 -3.25 9.19 -5.74
CA ALA A 49 -3.35 9.19 -4.29
C ALA A 49 -2.93 10.58 -3.79
N ARG A 50 -3.66 11.14 -2.83
CA ARG A 50 -3.36 12.45 -2.26
C ARG A 50 -3.86 12.54 -0.83
N ARG A 51 -3.14 13.24 0.01
CA ARG A 51 -3.63 13.61 1.34
C ARG A 51 -4.71 14.68 1.19
N VAL A 52 -5.76 14.59 2.00
CA VAL A 52 -6.83 15.60 2.02
C VAL A 52 -6.29 16.90 2.63
N GLU A 53 -5.51 16.77 3.72
CA GLU A 53 -4.82 17.88 4.38
C GLU A 53 -3.30 17.77 4.20
N PRO A 54 -2.75 18.28 3.07
CA PRO A 54 -1.32 18.12 2.76
C PRO A 54 -0.40 18.94 3.67
N SER A 55 -0.92 19.95 4.36
CA SER A 55 -0.19 20.77 5.33
C SER A 55 0.09 20.05 6.65
N GLU A 56 -0.67 19.02 6.97
CA GLU A 56 -0.47 18.23 8.17
C GLU A 56 0.44 17.02 7.89
N PRO A 57 1.29 16.62 8.85
CA PRO A 57 2.08 15.41 8.71
C PRO A 57 1.16 14.19 8.64
N LEU A 58 1.54 13.20 7.81
CA LEU A 58 0.83 11.94 7.75
C LEU A 58 0.91 11.21 9.09
N GLY A 59 -0.23 10.79 9.60
CA GLY A 59 -0.34 10.11 10.89
C GLY A 59 -1.70 9.46 11.09
N LEU A 60 -1.94 8.95 12.29
CA LEU A 60 -3.23 8.36 12.67
C LEU A 60 -4.36 9.38 12.47
N GLY A 61 -5.45 8.96 11.81
CA GLY A 61 -6.59 9.81 11.50
C GLY A 61 -6.43 10.68 10.24
N SER A 62 -5.25 10.69 9.60
CA SER A 62 -5.08 11.39 8.32
C SER A 62 -5.97 10.77 7.25
N GLU A 63 -6.58 11.63 6.42
CA GLU A 63 -7.42 11.20 5.30
C GLU A 63 -6.64 11.23 3.99
N VAL A 64 -6.82 10.17 3.20
CA VAL A 64 -6.19 9.98 1.89
C VAL A 64 -7.24 9.65 0.85
N ALA A 65 -7.31 10.45 -0.20
CA ALA A 65 -8.17 10.21 -1.35
C ALA A 65 -7.42 9.37 -2.38
N ILE A 66 -7.96 8.23 -2.75
CA ILE A 66 -7.35 7.25 -3.65
C ILE A 66 -8.29 6.96 -4.81
N ARG A 67 -7.74 6.96 -6.02
CA ARG A 67 -8.42 6.49 -7.24
C ARG A 67 -7.66 5.30 -7.81
N SER A 68 -8.37 4.21 -8.03
CA SER A 68 -7.86 3.01 -8.66
C SER A 68 -7.81 3.14 -10.20
N ASN A 69 -6.98 2.32 -10.86
CA ASN A 69 -6.98 2.15 -12.31
C ASN A 69 -8.08 1.19 -12.80
N LEU A 70 -8.86 0.61 -11.88
CA LEU A 70 -9.92 -0.32 -12.26
C LEU A 70 -11.11 0.41 -12.88
N PRO A 71 -11.70 -0.12 -13.95
CA PRO A 71 -12.85 0.50 -14.59
C PRO A 71 -14.05 0.61 -13.63
N GLY A 72 -14.71 1.78 -13.63
CA GLY A 72 -15.90 2.03 -12.82
C GLY A 72 -15.63 2.30 -11.34
N GLU A 73 -14.38 2.50 -10.96
CA GLU A 73 -14.03 2.94 -9.59
C GLU A 73 -13.78 4.45 -9.56
N ASP A 74 -14.55 5.12 -8.72
CA ASP A 74 -14.40 6.54 -8.42
C ASP A 74 -13.29 6.77 -7.36
N GLU A 75 -12.99 8.03 -7.11
CA GLU A 75 -12.12 8.41 -5.99
C GLU A 75 -12.80 8.00 -4.67
N GLU A 76 -12.07 7.28 -3.84
CA GLU A 76 -12.53 6.81 -2.53
C GLU A 76 -11.67 7.41 -1.43
N LEU A 77 -12.31 7.75 -0.33
CA LEU A 77 -11.67 8.28 0.86
C LEU A 77 -11.26 7.14 1.79
N PHE A 78 -10.01 7.18 2.21
CA PHE A 78 -9.44 6.28 3.22
C PHE A 78 -8.98 7.08 4.43
N GLU A 79 -9.02 6.47 5.59
CA GLU A 79 -8.49 7.00 6.83
C GLU A 79 -7.32 6.13 7.30
N VAL A 80 -6.27 6.76 7.79
CA VAL A 80 -5.15 6.06 8.44
C VAL A 80 -5.60 5.56 9.80
N ASP A 81 -5.85 4.27 9.92
CA ASP A 81 -6.28 3.63 11.16
C ASP A 81 -5.12 3.02 11.98
N ARG A 82 -3.93 2.94 11.38
CA ARG A 82 -2.70 2.56 12.08
C ARG A 82 -1.50 3.25 11.46
N PHE A 83 -0.70 3.86 12.31
CA PHE A 83 0.55 4.49 11.93
C PHE A 83 1.62 4.17 12.99
N ILE A 84 2.64 3.40 12.59
CA ILE A 84 3.81 3.10 13.42
C ILE A 84 5.03 3.60 12.64
N PRO A 85 5.64 4.71 13.05
CA PRO A 85 6.76 5.32 12.34
C PRO A 85 7.89 4.33 12.05
N GLY A 86 8.37 4.31 10.82
CA GLY A 86 9.42 3.39 10.35
C GLY A 86 8.98 1.94 10.15
N HIS A 87 7.72 1.60 10.43
CA HIS A 87 7.29 0.20 10.42
C HIS A 87 5.96 -0.07 9.71
N GLN A 88 4.90 0.67 10.00
CA GLN A 88 3.58 0.33 9.47
C GLN A 88 2.72 1.55 9.18
N LEU A 89 2.08 1.53 8.01
CA LEU A 89 1.00 2.40 7.60
C LEU A 89 -0.18 1.55 7.14
N SER A 90 -1.34 1.72 7.77
CA SER A 90 -2.56 1.03 7.39
C SER A 90 -3.69 2.04 7.17
N LEU A 91 -4.42 1.84 6.08
CA LEU A 91 -5.56 2.65 5.69
C LEU A 91 -6.80 1.79 5.58
N VAL A 92 -7.92 2.32 6.02
CA VAL A 92 -9.25 1.71 5.90
C VAL A 92 -10.17 2.64 5.13
N GLY A 93 -11.01 2.10 4.26
CA GLY A 93 -12.00 2.89 3.54
C GLY A 93 -12.95 3.59 4.52
N ALA A 94 -13.09 4.92 4.39
CA ALA A 94 -13.91 5.73 5.29
C ALA A 94 -15.39 5.28 5.30
N PHE A 95 -15.88 4.79 4.17
CA PHE A 95 -17.26 4.30 4.01
C PHE A 95 -17.36 2.78 3.93
N SER A 96 -16.26 2.05 3.99
CA SER A 96 -16.23 0.58 3.90
C SER A 96 -15.02 0.00 4.60
N VAL A 97 -15.20 -0.52 5.79
CA VAL A 97 -14.17 -1.27 6.55
C VAL A 97 -13.66 -2.54 5.83
N ARG A 98 -14.27 -2.91 4.71
CA ARG A 98 -13.85 -4.05 3.89
C ARG A 98 -12.73 -3.70 2.91
N ARG A 99 -12.46 -2.42 2.69
CA ARG A 99 -11.34 -1.94 1.90
C ARG A 99 -10.22 -1.53 2.85
N ARG A 100 -9.09 -2.20 2.74
CA ARG A 100 -7.91 -1.92 3.56
C ARG A 100 -6.67 -2.04 2.72
N ILE A 101 -5.74 -1.12 2.95
CA ILE A 101 -4.37 -1.20 2.44
C ILE A 101 -3.46 -1.19 3.66
N ASP A 102 -2.70 -2.25 3.87
CA ASP A 102 -1.75 -2.37 4.97
C ASP A 102 -0.34 -2.52 4.40
N ILE A 103 0.54 -1.60 4.74
CA ILE A 103 1.93 -1.56 4.28
C ILE A 103 2.82 -1.65 5.51
N ARG A 104 3.69 -2.66 5.54
CA ARG A 104 4.66 -2.88 6.61
C ARG A 104 6.07 -2.93 6.05
N ILE A 105 6.99 -2.36 6.80
CA ILE A 105 8.42 -2.48 6.56
C ILE A 105 9.03 -3.22 7.72
N GLU A 106 9.67 -4.35 7.42
CA GLU A 106 10.38 -5.16 8.41
C GLU A 106 11.89 -4.95 8.22
N GLN A 107 12.59 -4.50 9.27
CA GLN A 107 14.04 -4.38 9.24
C GLN A 107 14.71 -5.76 9.26
N LYS A 108 15.68 -5.98 8.36
CA LYS A 108 16.50 -7.19 8.28
C LYS A 108 17.97 -6.81 8.13
N SER A 109 18.66 -6.63 9.25
CA SER A 109 20.02 -6.09 9.26
C SER A 109 20.10 -4.74 8.53
N GLU A 110 20.86 -4.63 7.46
CA GLU A 110 20.98 -3.41 6.65
C GLU A 110 19.96 -3.33 5.49
N ARG A 111 19.13 -4.35 5.34
CA ARG A 111 18.06 -4.43 4.35
C ARG A 111 16.71 -4.33 5.03
N SER A 112 15.68 -4.22 4.24
CA SER A 112 14.32 -4.27 4.72
C SER A 112 13.46 -5.19 3.86
N LYS A 113 12.30 -5.55 4.39
CA LYS A 113 11.28 -6.29 3.66
C LYS A 113 10.01 -5.48 3.64
N LEU A 114 9.56 -5.11 2.45
CA LEU A 114 8.26 -4.52 2.23
C LEU A 114 7.21 -5.64 2.21
N VAL A 115 6.15 -5.46 2.97
CA VAL A 115 4.97 -6.33 2.99
C VAL A 115 3.75 -5.48 2.70
N VAL A 116 3.02 -5.80 1.64
CA VAL A 116 1.78 -5.12 1.27
C VAL A 116 0.63 -6.11 1.29
N ARG A 117 -0.43 -5.73 1.99
CA ARG A 117 -1.71 -6.42 2.01
C ARG A 117 -2.80 -5.49 1.53
N VAL A 118 -3.60 -5.97 0.61
CA VAL A 118 -4.76 -5.25 0.07
C VAL A 118 -5.99 -6.12 0.26
N ASP A 119 -6.94 -5.64 1.05
CA ASP A 119 -8.26 -6.24 1.19
C ASP A 119 -9.22 -5.48 0.25
N TYR A 120 -9.98 -6.22 -0.55
CA TYR A 120 -10.94 -5.63 -1.49
C TYR A 120 -12.30 -6.31 -1.39
N PRO A 121 -13.40 -5.56 -1.56
CA PRO A 121 -14.73 -6.14 -1.55
C PRO A 121 -14.99 -6.92 -2.84
N THR A 122 -15.76 -7.99 -2.75
CA THR A 122 -16.35 -8.64 -3.92
C THR A 122 -17.75 -8.09 -4.15
N TYR A 123 -18.02 -7.67 -5.37
CA TYR A 123 -19.34 -7.23 -5.81
C TYR A 123 -20.06 -8.37 -6.54
N GLY A 124 -21.38 -8.48 -6.28
CA GLY A 124 -22.25 -9.47 -6.91
C GLY A 124 -22.33 -10.81 -6.18
N GLY A 125 -23.48 -11.50 -6.29
CA GLY A 125 -23.73 -12.80 -5.68
C GLY A 125 -22.76 -13.91 -6.09
N MET A 126 -23.11 -15.18 -5.91
CA MET A 126 -22.20 -16.33 -6.14
C MET A 126 -21.52 -16.34 -7.53
N LEU A 127 -22.22 -15.90 -8.60
CA LEU A 127 -21.67 -15.82 -9.96
C LEU A 127 -20.70 -14.63 -10.12
N GLY A 128 -21.03 -13.48 -9.54
CA GLY A 128 -20.14 -12.31 -9.54
C GLY A 128 -18.86 -12.55 -8.76
N ALA A 129 -18.94 -13.27 -7.65
CA ALA A 129 -17.77 -13.66 -6.85
C ALA A 129 -16.82 -14.62 -7.61
N LEU A 130 -17.36 -15.51 -8.46
CA LEU A 130 -16.55 -16.40 -9.27
C LEU A 130 -15.83 -15.65 -10.40
N PHE A 131 -16.52 -14.74 -11.07
CA PHE A 131 -15.95 -13.93 -12.16
C PHE A 131 -14.90 -12.93 -11.64
N ASP A 132 -15.15 -12.31 -10.48
CA ASP A 132 -14.24 -11.42 -9.79
C ASP A 132 -12.97 -12.16 -9.32
N ARG A 133 -13.13 -13.39 -8.84
CA ARG A 133 -12.01 -14.24 -8.40
C ARG A 133 -11.05 -14.59 -9.55
N LEU A 134 -11.57 -14.81 -10.77
CA LEU A 134 -10.76 -15.23 -11.91
C LEU A 134 -10.09 -14.06 -12.63
N THR A 135 -10.75 -12.91 -12.72
CA THR A 135 -10.29 -11.80 -13.57
C THR A 135 -9.68 -10.65 -12.76
N ARG A 136 -10.39 -10.16 -11.77
CA ARG A 136 -9.98 -8.98 -10.99
C ARG A 136 -8.83 -9.32 -10.02
N ARG A 137 -8.94 -10.44 -9.31
CA ARG A 137 -7.90 -10.90 -8.39
C ARG A 137 -6.57 -11.13 -9.11
N ARG A 138 -6.58 -11.76 -10.28
CA ARG A 138 -5.37 -12.01 -11.07
C ARG A 138 -4.74 -10.73 -11.57
N LYS A 139 -5.54 -9.77 -12.04
CA LYS A 139 -5.05 -8.45 -12.48
C LYS A 139 -4.42 -7.68 -11.32
N LEU A 140 -5.09 -7.65 -10.18
CA LEU A 140 -4.60 -6.97 -8.99
C LEU A 140 -3.34 -7.65 -8.42
N ASP A 141 -3.28 -8.98 -8.48
CA ASP A 141 -2.12 -9.75 -8.04
C ASP A 141 -0.88 -9.47 -8.90
N VAL A 142 -1.03 -9.46 -10.21
CA VAL A 142 0.04 -9.08 -11.15
C VAL A 142 0.47 -7.63 -10.94
N ALA A 143 -0.49 -6.72 -10.81
CA ALA A 143 -0.21 -5.30 -10.58
C ALA A 143 0.51 -5.08 -9.25
N LEU A 144 0.12 -5.78 -8.18
CA LEU A 144 0.79 -5.69 -6.89
C LEU A 144 2.23 -6.22 -6.95
N ASN A 145 2.46 -7.32 -7.67
CA ASN A 145 3.80 -7.86 -7.85
C ASN A 145 4.73 -6.88 -8.61
N HIS A 146 4.23 -6.26 -9.69
CA HIS A 146 4.96 -5.20 -10.40
C HIS A 146 5.22 -3.99 -9.48
N SER A 147 4.25 -3.61 -8.67
CA SER A 147 4.37 -2.50 -7.72
C SER A 147 5.53 -2.70 -6.73
N LEU A 148 5.69 -3.92 -6.22
CA LEU A 148 6.78 -4.22 -5.28
C LEU A 148 8.16 -4.16 -5.96
N ILE A 149 8.25 -4.58 -7.22
CA ILE A 149 9.49 -4.47 -8.01
C ILE A 149 9.83 -2.99 -8.27
N HIS A 150 8.85 -2.15 -8.61
CA HIS A 150 9.06 -0.72 -8.78
C HIS A 150 9.49 -0.05 -7.47
N PHE A 151 8.84 -0.37 -6.36
CA PHE A 151 9.22 0.16 -5.05
C PHE A 151 10.67 -0.18 -4.70
N LYS A 152 11.08 -1.44 -4.93
CA LYS A 152 12.46 -1.88 -4.75
C LYS A 152 13.41 -1.02 -5.58
N GLY A 153 13.11 -0.83 -6.86
CA GLY A 153 13.91 0.01 -7.75
C GLY A 153 14.08 1.44 -7.24
N LEU A 154 13.00 2.07 -6.78
CA LEU A 154 13.04 3.43 -6.22
C LEU A 154 13.92 3.51 -4.97
N CYS A 155 13.77 2.55 -4.03
CA CYS A 155 14.57 2.54 -2.81
C CYS A 155 16.07 2.29 -3.06
N GLU A 156 16.39 1.47 -4.06
CA GLU A 156 17.77 1.09 -4.36
C GLU A 156 18.49 2.13 -5.21
N PHE A 157 17.77 2.84 -6.08
CA PHE A 157 18.34 3.89 -6.93
C PHE A 157 18.74 5.15 -6.14
N ASP A 158 17.97 5.48 -5.09
CA ASP A 158 18.26 6.64 -4.23
C ASP A 158 19.49 6.43 -3.32
N GLN A 159 20.05 5.22 -3.30
CA GLN A 159 21.24 4.87 -2.50
C GLN A 159 22.55 4.84 -3.27
N GLU A 160 22.56 5.03 -4.58
CA GLU A 160 23.83 5.22 -5.30
C GLU A 160 24.43 6.58 -4.91
N PRO A 161 25.53 6.59 -4.14
CA PRO A 161 26.24 7.85 -3.86
C PRO A 161 26.74 8.39 -5.19
N GLY A 162 26.28 9.59 -5.55
CA GLY A 162 26.64 10.37 -6.70
C GLY A 162 27.78 9.83 -7.55
N GLY A 163 27.43 9.15 -8.60
CA GLY A 163 28.39 8.81 -9.67
C GLY A 163 28.93 10.09 -10.25
N ILE A 164 30.16 10.34 -9.96
CA ILE A 164 31.15 11.18 -10.57
C ILE A 164 30.72 11.67 -11.96
N LEU A 165 30.25 12.90 -12.04
CA LEU A 165 30.34 13.74 -13.23
C LEU A 165 31.36 14.83 -12.92
N ASP A 166 32.61 14.41 -12.71
CA ASP A 166 33.77 15.23 -12.94
C ASP A 166 34.60 14.57 -14.02
N ASP A 167 34.83 15.34 -15.01
CA ASP A 167 35.73 15.20 -16.16
C ASP A 167 35.00 15.09 -17.52
N PHE A 168 34.66 16.30 -18.03
CA PHE A 168 35.22 16.76 -19.35
C PHE A 168 35.01 18.27 -19.46
#